data_48b906429ff37353702db660b57ff5b8
#
_entry.id   48b906429ff37353702db660b57ff5b8
#
_cell.length_a   1.000
_cell.length_b   1.000
_cell.length_c   1.000
_cell.angle_alpha   90.00
_cell.angle_beta   90.00
_cell.angle_gamma   90.00
#
_symmetry.space_group_name_H-M   'P 1'
#
loop_
_entity.id
_entity.type
_entity.pdbx_description
1 polymer ?
#
loop_
_entity_poly.entity_id
_entity_poly.type
_entity_poly.pdbx_seq_one_letter_code
_entity_poly.pdbx_strand_id
1 'polypeptide(L)'
;MRNILTVILLFLLSFPALSVNDNDNTLGWKTYLSYNNTDCVEESADQVFVVAEGALYTYGKEDNSIKQYYKGNGLSDTDIQSISYNKQTKSLLIVYKNCNIDILEEGSVKNIPYLYTTTSLRDKSLNSVMIYNEYAYLSIQSGIVVVKKKKKEITDTYNLSKNITSCAIFNNNIYASTKEGQ
;
A
#
# COMPACT_ATOMS: atom_id res chain seq x y z
N MET A 1 -52.93 -33.83 -1.70
CA MET A 1 -52.05 -33.31 -2.77
C MET A 1 -52.03 -31.78 -2.88
N ARG A 2 -53.18 -31.09 -2.66
CA ARG A 2 -53.26 -29.60 -2.77
C ARG A 2 -52.42 -28.86 -1.73
N ASN A 3 -52.25 -29.39 -0.51
CA ASN A 3 -51.48 -28.73 0.57
C ASN A 3 -49.96 -28.88 0.44
N ILE A 4 -49.49 -29.93 -0.23
CA ILE A 4 -48.04 -30.14 -0.48
C ILE A 4 -47.51 -29.16 -1.52
N LEU A 5 -48.33 -28.85 -2.54
CA LEU A 5 -47.96 -27.91 -3.58
C LEU A 5 -47.83 -26.47 -3.03
N THR A 6 -48.68 -26.08 -2.06
CA THR A 6 -48.64 -24.77 -1.40
C THR A 6 -47.42 -24.60 -0.53
N VAL A 7 -46.94 -25.66 0.16
CA VAL A 7 -45.71 -25.62 0.99
C VAL A 7 -44.47 -25.54 0.11
N ILE A 8 -44.45 -26.24 -1.02
CA ILE A 8 -43.31 -26.15 -1.97
C ILE A 8 -43.23 -24.73 -2.61
N LEU A 9 -44.34 -24.12 -2.92
CA LEU A 9 -44.37 -22.78 -3.48
C LEU A 9 -43.92 -21.71 -2.48
N LEU A 10 -44.23 -21.86 -1.18
CA LEU A 10 -43.74 -20.99 -0.11
C LEU A 10 -42.24 -21.14 0.16
N PHE A 11 -41.67 -22.33 -0.04
CA PHE A 11 -40.23 -22.55 0.12
C PHE A 11 -39.38 -21.95 -1.01
N LEU A 12 -39.96 -21.79 -2.22
CA LEU A 12 -39.29 -21.17 -3.35
C LEU A 12 -39.21 -19.63 -3.27
N LEU A 13 -39.97 -19.01 -2.37
CA LEU A 13 -40.03 -17.56 -2.20
C LEU A 13 -39.08 -17.06 -1.08
N SER A 14 -38.36 -17.97 -0.36
CA SER A 14 -37.53 -17.62 0.77
C SER A 14 -36.03 -17.65 0.49
N PHE A 15 -35.58 -17.61 -0.76
CA PHE A 15 -34.17 -17.33 -1.03
C PHE A 15 -33.93 -15.85 -0.76
N PRO A 16 -33.07 -15.49 0.23
CA PRO A 16 -32.64 -14.12 0.36
C PRO A 16 -31.93 -13.75 -0.95
N ALA A 17 -32.42 -12.71 -1.60
CA ALA A 17 -31.69 -12.08 -2.68
C ALA A 17 -30.33 -11.68 -2.09
N LEU A 18 -29.27 -12.34 -2.52
CA LEU A 18 -27.91 -11.87 -2.25
C LEU A 18 -27.80 -10.51 -2.92
N SER A 19 -28.03 -9.45 -2.16
CA SER A 19 -27.71 -8.11 -2.62
C SER A 19 -26.19 -8.04 -2.69
N VAL A 20 -25.67 -8.14 -3.88
CA VAL A 20 -24.30 -7.68 -4.17
C VAL A 20 -24.34 -6.18 -3.88
N ASN A 21 -23.72 -5.79 -2.76
CA ASN A 21 -23.46 -4.39 -2.45
C ASN A 21 -22.36 -3.90 -3.40
N ASP A 22 -22.73 -3.62 -4.66
CA ASP A 22 -21.92 -2.79 -5.56
C ASP A 22 -22.04 -1.33 -5.09
N ASN A 23 -21.40 -1.01 -3.97
CA ASN A 23 -21.19 0.38 -3.54
C ASN A 23 -20.03 1.04 -4.33
N ASP A 24 -19.90 0.74 -5.61
CA ASP A 24 -19.06 1.49 -6.54
C ASP A 24 -19.91 2.58 -7.21
N ASN A 25 -20.21 3.63 -6.44
CA ASN A 25 -20.85 4.85 -6.91
C ASN A 25 -19.87 5.75 -7.70
N THR A 26 -19.12 5.20 -8.62
CA THR A 26 -18.34 5.95 -9.60
C THR A 26 -18.98 5.83 -10.97
N LEU A 27 -20.04 6.63 -11.23
CA LEU A 27 -20.56 7.00 -12.55
C LEU A 27 -20.43 5.92 -13.66
N GLY A 28 -20.56 4.63 -13.31
CA GLY A 28 -20.47 3.51 -14.26
C GLY A 28 -19.05 3.19 -14.78
N TRP A 29 -18.00 3.85 -14.30
CA TRP A 29 -16.62 3.54 -14.67
C TRP A 29 -16.12 2.34 -13.89
N LYS A 30 -15.70 1.27 -14.59
CA LYS A 30 -14.98 0.14 -14.01
C LYS A 30 -13.50 0.30 -14.30
N THR A 31 -12.67 0.23 -13.26
CA THR A 31 -11.23 0.21 -13.41
C THR A 31 -10.78 -1.21 -13.71
N TYR A 32 -10.21 -1.44 -14.89
CA TYR A 32 -9.55 -2.69 -15.24
C TYR A 32 -8.06 -2.51 -15.02
N LEU A 33 -7.57 -3.03 -13.91
CA LEU A 33 -6.14 -3.04 -13.60
C LEU A 33 -5.53 -4.33 -14.15
N SER A 34 -4.35 -4.21 -14.75
CA SER A 34 -3.57 -5.38 -15.15
C SER A 34 -2.86 -5.95 -13.91
N TYR A 35 -2.89 -7.27 -13.75
CA TYR A 35 -2.25 -7.98 -12.63
C TYR A 35 -1.33 -9.08 -13.14
N ASN A 36 -0.81 -8.94 -14.36
CA ASN A 36 -0.04 -10.01 -15.02
C ASN A 36 1.39 -10.11 -14.51
N ASN A 37 2.02 -8.95 -14.21
CA ASN A 37 3.41 -8.91 -13.76
C ASN A 37 3.46 -8.36 -12.33
N THR A 38 3.89 -9.20 -11.40
CA THR A 38 4.04 -8.81 -9.99
C THR A 38 5.38 -8.11 -9.79
N ASP A 39 5.34 -6.89 -9.28
CA ASP A 39 6.52 -6.07 -8.98
C ASP A 39 7.03 -6.30 -7.56
N CYS A 40 6.13 -6.34 -6.57
CA CYS A 40 6.48 -6.60 -5.18
C CYS A 40 5.31 -7.20 -4.39
N VAL A 41 5.67 -7.93 -3.33
CA VAL A 41 4.74 -8.63 -2.44
C VAL A 41 5.16 -8.37 -1.00
N GLU A 42 4.19 -8.13 -0.13
CA GLU A 42 4.34 -8.02 1.32
C GLU A 42 3.25 -8.83 2.02
N GLU A 43 3.49 -9.28 3.25
CA GLU A 43 2.51 -10.04 3.99
C GLU A 43 2.20 -9.46 5.38
N SER A 44 0.95 -9.56 5.77
CA SER A 44 0.48 -9.42 7.15
C SER A 44 0.09 -10.79 7.73
N ALA A 45 -0.48 -10.79 8.94
CA ALA A 45 -0.99 -12.02 9.55
C ALA A 45 -2.15 -12.62 8.74
N ASP A 46 -3.04 -11.78 8.22
CA ASP A 46 -4.34 -12.11 7.64
C ASP A 46 -4.43 -11.95 6.12
N GLN A 47 -3.52 -11.21 5.50
CA GLN A 47 -3.57 -10.93 4.07
C GLN A 47 -2.18 -10.78 3.42
N VAL A 48 -2.15 -10.94 2.11
CA VAL A 48 -1.00 -10.68 1.26
C VAL A 48 -1.29 -9.44 0.43
N PHE A 49 -0.35 -8.50 0.42
CA PHE A 49 -0.37 -7.30 -0.41
C PHE A 49 0.46 -7.55 -1.66
N VAL A 50 -0.09 -7.25 -2.82
CA VAL A 50 0.58 -7.48 -4.11
C VAL A 50 0.49 -6.23 -4.94
N VAL A 51 1.63 -5.78 -5.44
CA VAL A 51 1.70 -4.76 -6.48
C VAL A 51 1.99 -5.43 -7.81
N ALA A 52 1.15 -5.18 -8.79
CA ALA A 52 1.32 -5.66 -10.15
C ALA A 52 1.08 -4.49 -11.12
N GLU A 53 2.08 -4.22 -11.97
CA GLU A 53 2.03 -3.12 -12.95
C GLU A 53 1.62 -1.77 -12.32
N GLY A 54 2.12 -1.51 -11.10
CA GLY A 54 1.86 -0.29 -10.35
C GLY A 54 0.50 -0.20 -9.66
N ALA A 55 -0.33 -1.25 -9.71
CA ALA A 55 -1.61 -1.37 -9.02
C ALA A 55 -1.50 -2.25 -7.79
N LEU A 56 -2.28 -1.96 -6.74
CA LEU A 56 -2.30 -2.70 -5.48
C LEU A 56 -3.56 -3.54 -5.36
N TYR A 57 -3.40 -4.79 -4.97
CA TYR A 57 -4.50 -5.60 -4.44
C TYR A 57 -4.07 -6.39 -3.19
N THR A 58 -5.04 -6.84 -2.42
CA THR A 58 -4.82 -7.75 -1.30
C THR A 58 -5.52 -9.08 -1.53
N TYR A 59 -4.94 -10.13 -1.00
CA TYR A 59 -5.50 -11.46 -0.94
C TYR A 59 -5.68 -11.88 0.51
N GLY A 60 -6.91 -12.15 0.93
CA GLY A 60 -7.25 -12.63 2.27
C GLY A 60 -6.85 -14.10 2.42
N LYS A 61 -6.05 -14.42 3.47
CA LYS A 61 -5.51 -15.77 3.69
C LYS A 61 -6.57 -16.78 4.17
N GLU A 62 -7.62 -16.31 4.85
CA GLU A 62 -8.66 -17.17 5.44
C GLU A 62 -9.82 -17.39 4.47
N ASP A 63 -10.26 -16.34 3.78
CA ASP A 63 -11.48 -16.33 2.97
C ASP A 63 -11.22 -16.30 1.45
N ASN A 64 -9.94 -16.24 1.04
CA ASN A 64 -9.51 -16.08 -0.35
C ASN A 64 -10.09 -14.84 -1.05
N SER A 65 -10.53 -13.84 -0.29
CA SER A 65 -11.07 -12.61 -0.85
C SER A 65 -9.97 -11.78 -1.55
N ILE A 66 -10.35 -11.09 -2.62
CA ILE A 66 -9.48 -10.15 -3.31
C ILE A 66 -10.08 -8.76 -3.19
N LYS A 67 -9.29 -7.81 -2.67
CA LYS A 67 -9.64 -6.40 -2.60
C LYS A 67 -8.64 -5.59 -3.42
N GLN A 68 -9.17 -4.77 -4.32
CA GLN A 68 -8.38 -3.86 -5.14
C GLN A 68 -8.29 -2.49 -4.50
N TYR A 69 -7.12 -1.83 -4.65
CA TYR A 69 -6.89 -0.46 -4.20
C TYR A 69 -6.41 0.37 -5.37
N TYR A 70 -7.09 1.49 -5.61
CA TYR A 70 -6.79 2.42 -6.69
C TYR A 70 -7.20 3.84 -6.28
N LYS A 71 -6.87 4.83 -7.08
CA LYS A 71 -7.13 6.25 -6.76
C LYS A 71 -8.61 6.57 -6.51
N GLY A 72 -9.52 5.86 -7.19
CA GLY A 72 -10.97 6.05 -7.00
C GLY A 72 -11.51 5.50 -5.68
N ASN A 73 -10.82 4.59 -5.00
CA ASN A 73 -11.26 3.99 -3.74
C ASN A 73 -10.30 4.21 -2.55
N GLY A 74 -9.47 5.25 -2.62
CA GLY A 74 -8.74 5.75 -1.45
C GLY A 74 -7.24 5.94 -1.62
N LEU A 75 -6.56 5.37 -2.62
CA LEU A 75 -5.17 5.71 -2.87
C LEU A 75 -5.03 7.14 -3.38
N SER A 76 -3.93 7.79 -3.00
CA SER A 76 -3.68 9.19 -3.37
C SER A 76 -3.11 9.32 -4.78
N ASP A 77 -2.50 8.26 -5.31
CA ASP A 77 -1.86 8.30 -6.63
C ASP A 77 -1.91 6.96 -7.36
N THR A 78 -1.33 6.91 -8.55
CA THR A 78 -1.11 5.73 -9.39
C THR A 78 0.38 5.37 -9.43
N ASP A 79 0.73 4.28 -10.14
CA ASP A 79 2.12 3.87 -10.36
C ASP A 79 2.91 3.64 -9.07
N ILE A 80 2.49 2.67 -8.29
CA ILE A 80 3.19 2.26 -7.07
C ILE A 80 4.56 1.71 -7.45
N GLN A 81 5.61 2.23 -6.81
CA GLN A 81 6.99 1.79 -6.99
C GLN A 81 7.38 0.72 -5.97
N SER A 82 6.93 0.87 -4.72
CA SER A 82 7.31 -0.03 -3.62
C SER A 82 6.25 -0.02 -2.54
N ILE A 83 6.10 -1.16 -1.88
CA ILE A 83 5.32 -1.31 -0.65
C ILE A 83 6.21 -1.88 0.44
N SER A 84 5.90 -1.60 1.71
CA SER A 84 6.57 -2.22 2.84
C SER A 84 5.65 -2.31 4.06
N TYR A 85 5.40 -3.54 4.52
CA TYR A 85 4.53 -3.79 5.66
C TYR A 85 5.28 -3.74 6.98
N ASN A 86 4.73 -3.05 7.95
CA ASN A 86 5.27 -3.00 9.31
C ASN A 86 4.38 -3.80 10.26
N LYS A 87 4.89 -4.93 10.74
CA LYS A 87 4.18 -5.82 11.67
C LYS A 87 3.87 -5.15 13.01
N GLN A 88 4.72 -4.22 13.47
CA GLN A 88 4.54 -3.55 14.77
C GLN A 88 3.41 -2.51 14.72
N THR A 89 3.32 -1.74 13.65
CA THR A 89 2.27 -0.72 13.47
C THR A 89 1.06 -1.23 12.70
N LYS A 90 1.11 -2.48 12.20
CA LYS A 90 0.09 -3.11 11.35
C LYS A 90 -0.32 -2.24 10.15
N SER A 91 0.64 -1.56 9.56
CA SER A 91 0.40 -0.63 8.46
C SER A 91 1.30 -0.88 7.27
N LEU A 92 0.77 -0.68 6.07
CA LEU A 92 1.50 -0.74 4.81
C LEU A 92 1.93 0.66 4.40
N LEU A 93 3.23 0.84 4.19
CA LEU A 93 3.77 2.00 3.50
C LEU A 93 3.68 1.75 2.00
N ILE A 94 3.19 2.72 1.25
CA ILE A 94 3.09 2.70 -0.20
C ILE A 94 3.87 3.89 -0.72
N VAL A 95 4.85 3.66 -1.58
CA VAL A 95 5.64 4.71 -2.22
C VAL A 95 5.40 4.67 -3.71
N TYR A 96 5.02 5.81 -4.28
CA TYR A 96 4.74 5.96 -5.70
C TYR A 96 5.98 6.42 -6.48
N LYS A 97 6.02 6.17 -7.79
CA LYS A 97 7.13 6.59 -8.67
C LYS A 97 7.38 8.10 -8.66
N ASN A 98 6.34 8.90 -8.44
CA ASN A 98 6.46 10.35 -8.29
C ASN A 98 6.91 10.80 -6.90
N CYS A 99 7.28 9.86 -6.02
CA CYS A 99 7.70 10.10 -4.62
C CYS A 99 6.57 10.56 -3.69
N ASN A 100 5.30 10.45 -4.08
CA ASN A 100 4.20 10.55 -3.14
C ASN A 100 4.20 9.33 -2.21
N ILE A 101 3.63 9.45 -1.02
CA ILE A 101 3.62 8.37 -0.01
C ILE A 101 2.22 8.25 0.58
N ASP A 102 1.72 7.01 0.66
CA ASP A 102 0.54 6.67 1.44
C ASP A 102 0.89 5.70 2.58
N ILE A 103 0.12 5.76 3.65
CA ILE A 103 0.08 4.73 4.70
C ILE A 103 -1.33 4.16 4.73
N LEU A 104 -1.44 2.87 4.43
CA LEU A 104 -2.67 2.08 4.55
C LEU A 104 -2.67 1.37 5.90
N GLU A 105 -3.69 1.63 6.73
CA GLU A 105 -3.89 1.06 8.05
C GLU A 105 -5.37 0.78 8.25
N GLU A 106 -5.73 -0.45 8.57
CA GLU A 106 -7.12 -0.88 8.80
C GLU A 106 -8.11 -0.45 7.69
N GLY A 107 -7.65 -0.50 6.44
CA GLY A 107 -8.45 -0.10 5.27
C GLY A 107 -8.56 1.41 5.03
N SER A 108 -7.97 2.24 5.89
CA SER A 108 -7.90 3.69 5.74
C SER A 108 -6.54 4.12 5.16
N VAL A 109 -6.56 5.05 4.23
CA VAL A 109 -5.34 5.60 3.62
C VAL A 109 -5.08 7.02 4.12
N LYS A 110 -3.85 7.28 4.51
CA LYS A 110 -3.36 8.61 4.86
C LYS A 110 -2.21 9.00 3.93
N ASN A 111 -2.38 10.09 3.21
CA ASN A 111 -1.34 10.64 2.33
C ASN A 111 -0.31 11.47 3.10
N ILE A 112 0.95 11.35 2.70
CA ILE A 112 2.09 12.14 3.15
C ILE A 112 2.78 12.75 1.91
N PRO A 113 2.32 13.89 1.40
CA PRO A 113 2.79 14.46 0.14
C PRO A 113 4.15 15.17 0.26
N TYR A 114 4.75 15.23 1.43
CA TYR A 114 5.97 16.00 1.69
C TYR A 114 7.09 15.72 0.67
N LEU A 115 7.42 14.44 0.44
CA LEU A 115 8.49 14.09 -0.48
C LEU A 115 8.14 14.44 -1.93
N TYR A 116 6.87 14.32 -2.31
CA TYR A 116 6.37 14.77 -3.61
C TYR A 116 6.48 16.27 -3.79
N THR A 117 6.09 17.06 -2.79
CA THR A 117 5.97 18.53 -2.86
C THR A 117 7.27 19.28 -2.58
N THR A 118 8.21 18.68 -1.79
CA THR A 118 9.45 19.37 -1.41
C THR A 118 10.34 19.65 -2.61
N THR A 119 10.97 20.83 -2.62
CA THR A 119 11.97 21.25 -3.60
C THR A 119 13.41 21.24 -3.04
N SER A 120 13.55 20.97 -1.74
CA SER A 120 14.85 20.98 -1.06
C SER A 120 15.76 19.79 -1.42
N LEU A 121 15.20 18.73 -1.99
CA LEU A 121 15.91 17.55 -2.44
C LEU A 121 16.04 17.58 -3.96
N ARG A 122 17.27 17.41 -4.47
CA ARG A 122 17.56 17.50 -5.90
C ARG A 122 17.00 16.30 -6.68
N ASP A 123 17.21 15.10 -6.16
CA ASP A 123 16.69 13.87 -6.74
C ASP A 123 16.07 13.01 -5.61
N LYS A 124 14.78 12.76 -5.73
CA LYS A 124 13.97 12.06 -4.72
C LYS A 124 13.68 10.62 -5.10
N SER A 125 14.20 10.15 -6.23
CA SER A 125 13.93 8.79 -6.72
C SER A 125 14.31 7.76 -5.64
N LEU A 126 13.36 6.89 -5.32
CA LEU A 126 13.51 5.86 -4.31
C LEU A 126 14.43 4.73 -4.81
N ASN A 127 15.37 4.31 -3.98
CA ASN A 127 16.19 3.12 -4.20
C ASN A 127 15.73 1.94 -3.34
N SER A 128 15.48 2.18 -2.05
CA SER A 128 15.05 1.12 -1.13
C SER A 128 14.26 1.67 0.05
N VAL A 129 13.51 0.78 0.70
CA VAL A 129 12.82 1.04 1.97
C VAL A 129 13.31 0.06 3.01
N MET A 130 13.64 0.55 4.20
CA MET A 130 13.98 -0.27 5.36
C MET A 130 13.06 0.09 6.53
N ILE A 131 12.40 -0.92 7.10
CA ILE A 131 11.57 -0.75 8.29
C ILE A 131 12.39 -1.07 9.53
N TYR A 132 12.36 -0.16 10.49
CA TYR A 132 12.95 -0.36 11.81
C TYR A 132 12.04 0.22 12.89
N ASN A 133 11.51 -0.63 13.76
CA ASN A 133 10.49 -0.28 14.74
C ASN A 133 9.28 0.42 14.07
N GLU A 134 8.87 1.59 14.57
CA GLU A 134 7.76 2.37 14.00
C GLU A 134 8.17 3.28 12.83
N TYR A 135 9.44 3.23 12.40
CA TYR A 135 9.98 4.09 11.36
C TYR A 135 10.18 3.33 10.04
N ALA A 136 10.04 4.07 8.94
CA ALA A 136 10.49 3.66 7.62
C ALA A 136 11.58 4.62 7.15
N TYR A 137 12.70 4.07 6.73
CA TYR A 137 13.85 4.78 6.18
C TYR A 137 13.86 4.58 4.67
N LEU A 138 13.63 5.66 3.94
CA LEU A 138 13.60 5.67 2.48
C LEU A 138 14.96 6.13 1.98
N SER A 139 15.72 5.22 1.38
CA SER A 139 16.97 5.55 0.70
C SER A 139 16.65 6.11 -0.68
N ILE A 140 17.07 7.33 -0.93
CA ILE A 140 16.82 8.07 -2.18
C ILE A 140 18.11 8.50 -2.86
N GLN A 141 18.01 8.96 -4.09
CA GLN A 141 19.17 9.42 -4.88
C GLN A 141 19.95 10.57 -4.23
N SER A 142 19.36 11.33 -3.31
CA SER A 142 20.04 12.46 -2.65
C SER A 142 20.23 12.30 -1.15
N GLY A 143 19.81 11.17 -0.55
CA GLY A 143 19.94 11.00 0.89
C GLY A 143 18.98 9.97 1.49
N ILE A 144 18.52 10.23 2.72
CA ILE A 144 17.59 9.38 3.46
C ILE A 144 16.44 10.22 4.00
N VAL A 145 15.21 9.74 3.81
CA VAL A 145 13.99 10.32 4.38
C VAL A 145 13.41 9.36 5.41
N VAL A 146 13.08 9.86 6.60
CA VAL A 146 12.54 9.05 7.70
C VAL A 146 11.07 9.37 7.91
N VAL A 147 10.25 8.35 7.78
CA VAL A 147 8.79 8.40 7.99
C VAL A 147 8.46 7.74 9.32
N LYS A 148 7.82 8.46 10.22
CA LYS A 148 7.23 7.89 11.44
C LYS A 148 5.82 7.39 11.13
N LYS A 149 5.69 6.08 10.96
CA LYS A 149 4.43 5.46 10.49
C LYS A 149 3.26 5.68 11.43
N LYS A 150 3.48 5.60 12.76
CA LYS A 150 2.43 5.83 13.75
C LYS A 150 1.86 7.26 13.72
N LYS A 151 2.71 8.26 13.50
CA LYS A 151 2.28 9.65 13.37
C LYS A 151 1.88 10.04 11.94
N LYS A 152 2.23 9.19 10.97
CA LYS A 152 1.97 9.40 9.54
C LYS A 152 2.58 10.74 9.05
N GLU A 153 3.84 10.96 9.40
CA GLU A 153 4.59 12.18 9.07
C GLU A 153 6.07 11.88 8.76
N ILE A 154 6.72 12.77 8.02
CA ILE A 154 8.18 12.78 7.88
C ILE A 154 8.76 13.41 9.16
N THR A 155 9.69 12.72 9.81
CA THR A 155 10.37 13.22 11.02
C THR A 155 11.73 13.78 10.73
N ASP A 156 12.48 13.17 9.79
CA ASP A 156 13.83 13.57 9.46
C ASP A 156 14.09 13.47 7.96
N THR A 157 14.98 14.32 7.47
CA THR A 157 15.44 14.30 6.09
C THR A 157 16.95 14.59 6.07
N TYR A 158 17.73 13.57 5.75
CA TYR A 158 19.19 13.67 5.61
C TYR A 158 19.53 13.89 4.14
N ASN A 159 19.69 15.16 3.75
CA ASN A 159 20.18 15.51 2.41
C ASN A 159 21.69 15.38 2.37
N LEU A 160 22.19 14.29 1.80
CA LEU A 160 23.61 13.97 1.73
C LEU A 160 24.22 14.32 0.38
N SER A 161 23.40 14.70 -0.60
CA SER A 161 23.80 14.90 -2.00
C SER A 161 24.55 13.69 -2.58
N LYS A 162 24.22 12.50 -2.08
CA LYS A 162 24.79 11.20 -2.47
C LYS A 162 23.67 10.21 -2.75
N ASN A 163 23.87 9.37 -3.74
CA ASN A 163 22.97 8.29 -4.09
C ASN A 163 23.06 7.17 -3.04
N ILE A 164 22.06 7.11 -2.15
CA ILE A 164 21.97 6.09 -1.10
C ILE A 164 21.21 4.88 -1.66
N THR A 165 21.89 3.77 -1.80
CA THR A 165 21.29 2.54 -2.35
C THR A 165 20.50 1.76 -1.31
N SER A 166 20.96 1.72 -0.07
CA SER A 166 20.29 1.09 1.07
C SER A 166 20.78 1.64 2.39
N CYS A 167 20.06 1.39 3.48
CA CYS A 167 20.51 1.71 4.83
C CYS A 167 20.16 0.59 5.81
N ALA A 168 20.84 0.61 6.96
CA ALA A 168 20.60 -0.26 8.10
C ALA A 168 20.76 0.50 9.40
N ILE A 169 20.10 0.05 10.47
CA ILE A 169 20.23 0.64 11.81
C ILE A 169 20.96 -0.35 12.71
N PHE A 170 22.00 0.15 13.34
CA PHE A 170 22.73 -0.59 14.36
C PHE A 170 23.20 0.37 15.47
N ASN A 171 22.99 0.00 16.73
CA ASN A 171 23.33 0.81 17.90
C ASN A 171 22.84 2.28 17.78
N ASN A 172 21.61 2.47 17.31
CA ASN A 172 20.98 3.78 17.10
C ASN A 172 21.67 4.69 16.07
N ASN A 173 22.58 4.14 15.25
CA ASN A 173 23.22 4.82 14.13
C ASN A 173 22.64 4.33 12.81
N ILE A 174 22.54 5.22 11.83
CA ILE A 174 22.19 4.90 10.46
C ILE A 174 23.48 4.60 9.69
N TYR A 175 23.56 3.39 9.13
CA TYR A 175 24.59 2.99 8.18
C TYR A 175 23.99 2.99 6.80
N ALA A 176 24.61 3.69 5.88
CA ALA A 176 24.10 3.84 4.52
C ALA A 176 25.16 3.38 3.51
N SER A 177 24.74 2.64 2.50
CA SER A 177 25.57 2.32 1.35
C SER A 177 25.32 3.32 0.22
N THR A 178 26.37 3.68 -0.48
CA THR A 178 26.29 4.54 -1.66
C THR A 178 26.63 3.77 -2.92
N LYS A 179 26.20 4.27 -4.08
CA LYS A 179 26.55 3.67 -5.37
C LYS A 179 28.06 3.70 -5.63
N GLU A 180 28.78 4.59 -4.97
CA GLU A 180 30.23 4.79 -5.11
C GLU A 180 31.06 3.90 -4.17
N GLY A 181 30.41 3.01 -3.40
CA GLY A 181 31.08 2.00 -2.57
C GLY A 181 31.70 2.53 -1.28
N GLN A 182 31.16 3.59 -0.71
CA GLN A 182 31.55 4.11 0.61
C GLN A 182 30.46 3.87 1.63
#